data_e3e31ae38aadaafbc8a97880f3de7281
#
_entry.id   e3e31ae38aadaafbc8a97880f3de7281
#
_cell.length_a   1.000
_cell.length_b   1.000
_cell.length_c   1.000
_cell.angle_alpha   90.00
_cell.angle_beta   90.00
_cell.angle_gamma   90.00
#
_symmetry.space_group_name_H-M   'P 1'
#
loop_
_entity.id
_entity.type
_entity.pdbx_description
1 polymer ?
#
loop_
_entity_poly.entity_id
_entity_poly.type
_entity_poly.pdbx_seq_one_letter_code
_entity_poly.pdbx_strand_id
1 'polypeptide(L)'
;MPEDIHNPHDKLFKHLLGEKENAGSFLRSNLPRSLVRQLDMERLEVLQASFVDAQYVQSEADLLISVGIAGGPGFIYVLFEHQSSPDPLMLLRLLSYMVRVWRRYTRENPQARSLPVILPLVLFHGPTGWQGPIDFHSLFHLPLEDFALYTPNFRMKLFDLSSPSEEPVAGNAAVRMAAAILGAHGKPDFLKRIVKSFQALDELAGAPDFARCFEILFRYILDVYDIPKQSLMDLAVESIGKDITEAVMTTYEQIREEGKQEGRQEGRQEGESEGKLKTAAAIFGHMIAKKFSVDPGPFLPLLKDLELNQFEQLSDKILEADSMEEIRLWLQSVSRN
;
A
#
# COMPACT_ATOMS: atom_id res chain seq x y z
N MET A 1 -19.50 2.43 -12.23
CA MET A 1 -19.04 2.84 -10.91
C MET A 1 -17.71 3.54 -11.12
N PRO A 2 -17.48 4.78 -10.72
CA PRO A 2 -16.16 5.37 -10.84
C PRO A 2 -15.25 4.66 -9.84
N GLU A 3 -14.24 4.03 -10.40
CA GLU A 3 -13.17 3.35 -9.71
C GLU A 3 -12.28 4.37 -8.99
N ASP A 4 -11.91 3.98 -7.79
CA ASP A 4 -10.74 4.39 -7.02
C ASP A 4 -10.42 5.90 -7.03
N ILE A 5 -10.94 6.54 -6.00
CA ILE A 5 -10.28 7.73 -5.45
C ILE A 5 -8.94 7.23 -4.88
N HIS A 6 -7.95 7.13 -5.76
CA HIS A 6 -6.58 6.86 -5.38
C HIS A 6 -6.14 7.96 -4.42
N ASN A 7 -5.98 7.60 -3.14
CA ASN A 7 -5.50 8.52 -2.14
C ASN A 7 -4.02 8.88 -2.46
N PRO A 8 -3.73 10.10 -2.90
CA PRO A 8 -2.37 10.49 -3.29
C PRO A 8 -1.40 10.44 -2.11
N HIS A 9 -1.90 10.60 -0.88
CA HIS A 9 -1.08 10.51 0.34
C HIS A 9 -0.54 9.09 0.53
N ASP A 10 -1.37 8.07 0.30
CA ASP A 10 -1.00 6.67 0.42
C ASP A 10 0.04 6.29 -0.64
N LYS A 11 -0.13 6.79 -1.87
CA LYS A 11 0.84 6.59 -2.95
C LYS A 11 2.19 7.18 -2.61
N LEU A 12 2.23 8.44 -2.15
CA LEU A 12 3.46 9.09 -1.74
C LEU A 12 4.16 8.29 -0.63
N PHE A 13 3.41 7.88 0.39
CA PHE A 13 3.93 7.10 1.49
C PHE A 13 4.53 5.76 1.04
N LYS A 14 3.79 5.00 0.22
CA LYS A 14 4.25 3.71 -0.31
C LYS A 14 5.47 3.84 -1.20
N HIS A 15 5.51 4.83 -2.07
CA HIS A 15 6.66 5.06 -2.93
C HIS A 15 7.91 5.38 -2.14
N LEU A 16 7.77 6.13 -1.05
CA LEU A 16 8.92 6.57 -0.28
C LEU A 16 9.39 5.52 0.71
N LEU A 17 8.52 5.00 1.56
CA LEU A 17 8.90 3.97 2.54
C LEU A 17 8.86 2.55 1.97
N GLY A 18 8.33 2.35 0.77
CA GLY A 18 8.41 1.10 0.02
C GLY A 18 9.82 0.77 -0.47
N GLU A 19 10.68 1.78 -0.63
CA GLU A 19 12.08 1.57 -0.99
C GLU A 19 12.90 1.21 0.25
N LYS A 20 13.69 0.12 0.16
CA LYS A 20 14.51 -0.41 1.26
C LYS A 20 15.41 0.65 1.89
N GLU A 21 16.07 1.47 1.07
CA GLU A 21 16.98 2.51 1.53
C GLU A 21 16.27 3.59 2.32
N ASN A 22 15.11 4.04 1.84
CA ASN A 22 14.29 5.05 2.51
C ASN A 22 13.71 4.53 3.82
N ALA A 23 13.16 3.31 3.82
CA ALA A 23 12.68 2.66 5.03
C ALA A 23 13.79 2.50 6.07
N GLY A 24 14.95 2.00 5.64
CA GLY A 24 16.11 1.86 6.52
C GLY A 24 16.61 3.19 7.05
N SER A 25 16.64 4.24 6.23
CA SER A 25 17.03 5.59 6.64
C SER A 25 16.03 6.17 7.66
N PHE A 26 14.73 6.05 7.39
CA PHE A 26 13.68 6.47 8.31
C PHE A 26 13.82 5.78 9.68
N LEU A 27 13.92 4.45 9.70
CA LEU A 27 14.01 3.69 10.95
C LEU A 27 15.27 4.02 11.75
N ARG A 28 16.43 4.10 11.08
CA ARG A 28 17.69 4.46 11.75
C ARG A 28 17.67 5.84 12.41
N SER A 29 17.03 6.79 11.75
CA SER A 29 17.05 8.19 12.15
C SER A 29 15.98 8.56 13.18
N ASN A 30 14.87 7.81 13.23
CA ASN A 30 13.70 8.19 14.03
C ASN A 30 13.36 7.23 15.15
N LEU A 31 13.88 6.01 15.14
CA LEU A 31 13.71 5.12 16.29
C LEU A 31 14.75 5.41 17.39
N PRO A 32 14.40 5.13 18.66
CA PRO A 32 15.36 5.20 19.75
C PRO A 32 16.61 4.36 19.45
N ARG A 33 17.79 4.89 19.77
CA ARG A 33 19.07 4.20 19.53
C ARG A 33 19.12 2.78 20.12
N SER A 34 18.44 2.56 21.25
CA SER A 34 18.33 1.25 21.91
C SER A 34 17.60 0.22 21.04
N LEU A 35 16.58 0.63 20.28
CA LEU A 35 15.88 -0.23 19.32
C LEU A 35 16.71 -0.43 18.05
N VAL A 36 17.26 0.66 17.49
CA VAL A 36 18.06 0.58 16.25
C VAL A 36 19.22 -0.40 16.38
N ARG A 37 19.90 -0.45 17.53
CA ARG A 37 21.00 -1.40 17.78
C ARG A 37 20.58 -2.87 17.75
N GLN A 38 19.31 -3.16 17.90
CA GLN A 38 18.76 -4.51 17.88
C GLN A 38 18.25 -4.93 16.49
N LEU A 39 18.20 -3.98 15.53
CA LEU A 39 17.71 -4.22 14.18
C LEU A 39 18.88 -4.59 13.26
N ASP A 40 18.72 -5.70 12.55
CA ASP A 40 19.60 -6.10 11.46
C ASP A 40 19.14 -5.44 10.16
N MET A 41 19.65 -4.25 9.90
CA MET A 41 19.28 -3.42 8.76
C MET A 41 19.71 -3.99 7.40
N GLU A 42 20.66 -4.93 7.37
CA GLU A 42 21.08 -5.59 6.13
C GLU A 42 20.00 -6.57 5.64
N ARG A 43 19.31 -7.20 6.59
CA ARG A 43 18.17 -8.10 6.32
C ARG A 43 16.83 -7.39 6.23
N LEU A 44 16.83 -6.07 6.11
CA LEU A 44 15.60 -5.32 5.94
C LEU A 44 15.04 -5.58 4.53
N GLU A 45 13.76 -5.97 4.48
CA GLU A 45 12.97 -6.12 3.26
C GLU A 45 11.60 -5.50 3.45
N VAL A 46 11.15 -4.72 2.48
CA VAL A 46 9.81 -4.14 2.49
C VAL A 46 8.88 -5.09 1.73
N LEU A 47 7.89 -5.64 2.44
CA LEU A 47 6.92 -6.57 1.90
C LEU A 47 5.63 -5.81 1.55
N GLN A 48 5.02 -6.14 0.42
CA GLN A 48 3.73 -5.53 0.06
C GLN A 48 2.63 -6.00 1.03
N ALA A 49 1.73 -5.09 1.43
CA ALA A 49 0.67 -5.39 2.38
C ALA A 49 -0.36 -6.41 1.87
N SER A 50 -0.57 -6.50 0.53
CA SER A 50 -1.35 -7.57 -0.12
C SER A 50 -0.88 -8.99 0.25
N PHE A 51 0.31 -9.06 0.82
CA PHE A 51 0.89 -10.29 1.33
C PHE A 51 0.16 -10.86 2.56
N VAL A 52 -0.65 -10.06 3.28
CA VAL A 52 -1.26 -10.51 4.55
C VAL A 52 -2.64 -11.13 4.36
N ASP A 53 -3.47 -10.64 3.45
CA ASP A 53 -4.75 -11.27 3.08
C ASP A 53 -5.40 -10.61 1.87
N ALA A 54 -5.67 -11.39 0.80
CA ALA A 54 -6.33 -10.90 -0.42
C ALA A 54 -7.79 -10.45 -0.18
N GLN A 55 -8.43 -10.88 0.92
CA GLN A 55 -9.82 -10.53 1.23
C GLN A 55 -9.97 -9.22 2.01
N TYR A 56 -8.88 -8.61 2.46
CA TYR A 56 -8.89 -7.40 3.31
C TYR A 56 -7.94 -6.30 2.84
N VAL A 57 -7.81 -6.14 1.54
CA VAL A 57 -7.14 -4.97 0.92
C VAL A 57 -8.05 -3.74 1.08
N GLN A 58 -8.36 -3.34 2.32
CA GLN A 58 -9.11 -2.11 2.59
C GLN A 58 -8.22 -0.91 2.96
N SER A 59 -6.93 -1.13 3.16
CA SER A 59 -5.98 -0.03 3.40
C SER A 59 -4.80 -0.21 2.46
N GLU A 60 -4.76 0.59 1.42
CA GLU A 60 -3.63 0.65 0.49
C GLU A 60 -2.34 1.21 1.13
N ALA A 61 -2.43 1.77 2.32
CA ALA A 61 -1.39 2.55 2.99
C ALA A 61 -0.54 1.76 3.99
N ASP A 62 -0.66 0.44 4.05
CA ASP A 62 0.06 -0.35 5.04
C ASP A 62 1.34 -0.96 4.44
N LEU A 63 2.43 -0.91 5.19
CA LEU A 63 3.69 -1.57 4.85
C LEU A 63 4.09 -2.56 5.94
N LEU A 64 4.55 -3.73 5.53
CA LEU A 64 5.18 -4.70 6.42
C LEU A 64 6.67 -4.76 6.09
N ILE A 65 7.51 -4.44 7.05
CA ILE A 65 8.96 -4.53 6.91
C ILE A 65 9.43 -5.75 7.68
N SER A 66 10.01 -6.71 6.98
CA SER A 66 10.75 -7.82 7.57
C SER A 66 12.13 -7.34 7.98
N VAL A 67 12.57 -7.66 9.17
CA VAL A 67 13.87 -7.26 9.71
C VAL A 67 14.33 -8.23 10.78
N GLY A 68 15.63 -8.45 10.91
CA GLY A 68 16.17 -9.17 12.05
C GLY A 68 16.05 -8.34 13.32
N ILE A 69 15.54 -8.91 14.42
CA ILE A 69 15.44 -8.25 15.73
C ILE A 69 16.14 -9.11 16.77
N ALA A 70 17.16 -8.56 17.43
CA ALA A 70 17.92 -9.27 18.48
C ALA A 70 18.41 -10.67 18.08
N GLY A 71 18.80 -10.85 16.81
CA GLY A 71 19.28 -12.10 16.24
C GLY A 71 18.21 -13.10 15.80
N GLY A 72 16.93 -12.79 16.00
CA GLY A 72 15.78 -13.57 15.54
C GLY A 72 14.98 -12.87 14.42
N PRO A 73 13.96 -13.52 13.87
CA PRO A 73 13.05 -12.92 12.93
C PRO A 73 12.20 -11.84 13.64
N GLY A 74 11.91 -10.77 12.93
CA GLY A 74 11.03 -9.70 13.42
C GLY A 74 10.40 -8.94 12.28
N PHE A 75 9.40 -8.14 12.63
CA PHE A 75 8.67 -7.30 11.67
C PHE A 75 8.45 -5.92 12.26
N ILE A 76 8.40 -4.92 11.37
CA ILE A 76 7.88 -3.60 11.67
C ILE A 76 6.64 -3.43 10.81
N TYR A 77 5.48 -3.31 11.45
CA TYR A 77 4.24 -3.02 10.78
C TYR A 77 4.03 -1.51 10.77
N VAL A 78 4.07 -0.91 9.58
CA VAL A 78 3.93 0.53 9.42
C VAL A 78 2.55 0.82 8.83
N LEU A 79 1.73 1.50 9.60
CA LEU A 79 0.42 1.98 9.18
C LEU A 79 0.49 3.48 8.93
N PHE A 80 0.05 3.90 7.75
CA PHE A 80 -0.11 5.30 7.43
C PHE A 80 -1.58 5.71 7.65
N GLU A 81 -1.81 6.69 8.51
CA GLU A 81 -3.16 7.16 8.87
C GLU A 81 -3.31 8.63 8.52
N HIS A 82 -4.24 8.94 7.63
CA HIS A 82 -4.45 10.28 7.09
C HIS A 82 -5.85 10.85 7.38
N GLN A 83 -6.63 10.20 8.25
CA GLN A 83 -8.00 10.65 8.56
C GLN A 83 -8.00 11.94 9.36
N SER A 84 -9.02 12.77 9.12
CA SER A 84 -9.20 14.04 9.84
C SER A 84 -9.46 13.85 11.34
N SER A 85 -9.96 12.68 11.75
CA SER A 85 -10.10 12.25 13.14
C SER A 85 -9.46 10.89 13.34
N PRO A 86 -8.57 10.72 14.34
CA PRO A 86 -7.98 9.44 14.66
C PRO A 86 -9.03 8.37 14.95
N ASP A 87 -8.84 7.16 14.44
CA ASP A 87 -9.66 6.02 14.81
C ASP A 87 -9.49 5.73 16.32
N PRO A 88 -10.54 5.83 17.14
CA PRO A 88 -10.43 5.57 18.58
C PRO A 88 -10.06 4.12 18.91
N LEU A 89 -10.27 3.18 17.98
CA LEU A 89 -9.91 1.77 18.10
C LEU A 89 -8.67 1.40 17.26
N MET A 90 -7.83 2.36 16.89
CA MET A 90 -6.59 2.16 16.14
C MET A 90 -5.73 1.02 16.71
N LEU A 91 -5.58 0.98 18.02
CA LEU A 91 -4.77 -0.06 18.69
C LEU A 91 -5.38 -1.46 18.52
N LEU A 92 -6.72 -1.58 18.52
CA LEU A 92 -7.38 -2.85 18.21
C LEU A 92 -7.17 -3.26 16.75
N ARG A 93 -7.21 -2.31 15.83
CA ARG A 93 -6.89 -2.52 14.42
C ARG A 93 -5.44 -3.02 14.26
N LEU A 94 -4.48 -2.38 14.91
CA LEU A 94 -3.08 -2.82 14.92
C LEU A 94 -2.91 -4.23 15.48
N LEU A 95 -3.58 -4.57 16.60
CA LEU A 95 -3.55 -5.92 17.16
C LEU A 95 -4.05 -6.96 16.15
N SER A 96 -5.13 -6.64 15.45
CA SER A 96 -5.69 -7.53 14.43
C SER A 96 -4.69 -7.80 13.31
N TYR A 97 -3.95 -6.79 12.86
CA TYR A 97 -2.87 -6.97 11.86
C TYR A 97 -1.69 -7.77 12.41
N MET A 98 -1.23 -7.49 13.63
CA MET A 98 -0.16 -8.26 14.27
C MET A 98 -0.52 -9.74 14.36
N VAL A 99 -1.76 -10.07 14.74
CA VAL A 99 -2.25 -11.45 14.80
C VAL A 99 -2.23 -12.11 13.42
N ARG A 100 -2.59 -11.40 12.35
CA ARG A 100 -2.51 -11.92 10.97
C ARG A 100 -1.07 -12.22 10.55
N VAL A 101 -0.14 -11.31 10.84
CA VAL A 101 1.30 -11.53 10.56
C VAL A 101 1.78 -12.78 11.29
N TRP A 102 1.44 -12.97 12.57
CA TRP A 102 1.81 -14.16 13.35
C TRP A 102 1.17 -15.43 12.79
N ARG A 103 -0.11 -15.41 12.41
CA ARG A 103 -0.79 -16.56 11.79
C ARG A 103 -0.13 -16.97 10.48
N ARG A 104 0.26 -16.01 9.67
CA ARG A 104 0.99 -16.28 8.46
C ARG A 104 2.35 -16.88 8.75
N TYR A 105 3.11 -16.24 9.64
CA TYR A 105 4.43 -16.73 10.03
C TYR A 105 4.38 -18.17 10.51
N THR A 106 3.43 -18.55 11.37
CA THR A 106 3.28 -19.93 11.87
C THR A 106 2.86 -20.90 10.78
N ARG A 107 2.08 -20.48 9.81
CA ARG A 107 1.72 -21.30 8.64
C ARG A 107 2.93 -21.56 7.74
N GLU A 108 3.76 -20.55 7.52
CA GLU A 108 4.98 -20.65 6.70
C GLU A 108 6.13 -21.35 7.44
N ASN A 109 6.09 -21.34 8.76
CA ASN A 109 7.09 -21.94 9.65
C ASN A 109 6.46 -22.93 10.64
N PRO A 110 5.96 -24.10 10.20
CA PRO A 110 5.23 -25.04 11.07
C PRO A 110 6.03 -25.56 12.27
N GLN A 111 7.36 -25.47 12.21
CA GLN A 111 8.26 -25.88 13.29
C GLN A 111 8.59 -24.74 14.27
N ALA A 112 8.12 -23.53 14.02
CA ALA A 112 8.37 -22.40 14.90
C ALA A 112 7.70 -22.60 16.26
N ARG A 113 8.47 -22.42 17.33
CA ARG A 113 7.99 -22.52 18.73
C ARG A 113 7.88 -21.16 19.43
N SER A 114 8.18 -20.10 18.70
CA SER A 114 8.08 -18.70 19.17
C SER A 114 7.56 -17.82 18.06
N LEU A 115 6.93 -16.73 18.46
CA LEU A 115 6.45 -15.72 17.52
C LEU A 115 7.53 -14.66 17.29
N PRO A 116 7.65 -14.11 16.08
CA PRO A 116 8.53 -12.98 15.82
C PRO A 116 8.02 -11.72 16.55
N VAL A 117 8.97 -10.88 16.95
CA VAL A 117 8.63 -9.56 17.49
C VAL A 117 8.02 -8.71 16.39
N ILE A 118 6.95 -7.99 16.69
CA ILE A 118 6.36 -7.00 15.80
C ILE A 118 6.38 -5.64 16.48
N LEU A 119 6.99 -4.63 15.84
CA LEU A 119 6.92 -3.25 16.25
C LEU A 119 5.79 -2.55 15.47
N PRO A 120 4.65 -2.23 16.09
CA PRO A 120 3.60 -1.46 15.44
C PRO A 120 4.00 0.02 15.41
N LEU A 121 4.03 0.60 14.21
CA LEU A 121 4.39 1.99 13.95
C LEU A 121 3.26 2.66 13.18
N VAL A 122 2.87 3.85 13.62
CA VAL A 122 1.86 4.67 12.96
C VAL A 122 2.49 5.99 12.54
N LEU A 123 2.41 6.31 11.25
CA LEU A 123 2.61 7.64 10.74
C LEU A 123 1.25 8.32 10.60
N PHE A 124 1.01 9.32 11.40
CA PHE A 124 -0.22 10.09 11.37
C PHE A 124 -0.02 11.42 10.65
N HIS A 125 -0.99 11.75 9.81
CA HIS A 125 -1.04 12.98 9.07
C HIS A 125 -2.50 13.46 9.04
N GLY A 126 -2.80 14.57 9.66
CA GLY A 126 -4.15 15.13 9.76
C GLY A 126 -4.14 16.64 9.98
N PRO A 127 -5.31 17.28 9.98
CA PRO A 127 -5.43 18.73 10.20
C PRO A 127 -5.04 19.13 11.63
N THR A 128 -5.25 18.24 12.59
CA THR A 128 -4.90 18.41 14.00
C THR A 128 -3.93 17.31 14.44
N GLY A 129 -3.16 17.54 15.50
CA GLY A 129 -2.28 16.51 16.04
C GLY A 129 -3.04 15.28 16.55
N TRP A 130 -2.32 14.19 16.74
CA TRP A 130 -2.88 12.93 17.25
C TRP A 130 -3.49 13.11 18.63
N GLN A 131 -4.74 12.71 18.80
CA GLN A 131 -5.49 12.80 20.06
C GLN A 131 -5.87 11.42 20.63
N GLY A 132 -5.53 10.34 19.92
CA GLY A 132 -5.88 8.99 20.34
C GLY A 132 -4.91 8.39 21.36
N PRO A 133 -5.26 7.23 21.94
CA PRO A 133 -4.36 6.49 22.81
C PRO A 133 -3.20 5.88 22.02
N ILE A 134 -2.06 5.66 22.69
CA ILE A 134 -0.87 4.98 22.14
C ILE A 134 -0.54 3.69 22.88
N ASP A 135 -1.25 3.39 23.96
CA ASP A 135 -1.10 2.21 24.80
C ASP A 135 -2.40 1.40 24.80
N PHE A 136 -2.32 0.09 24.54
CA PHE A 136 -3.50 -0.75 24.33
C PHE A 136 -4.40 -0.83 25.55
N HIS A 137 -3.84 -0.82 26.77
CA HIS A 137 -4.62 -0.84 27.99
C HIS A 137 -5.51 0.41 28.16
N SER A 138 -5.17 1.52 27.50
CA SER A 138 -6.00 2.73 27.49
C SER A 138 -7.35 2.58 26.80
N LEU A 139 -7.57 1.51 26.06
CA LEU A 139 -8.89 1.21 25.43
C LEU A 139 -9.92 0.67 26.41
N PHE A 140 -9.50 0.22 27.58
CA PHE A 140 -10.41 -0.36 28.58
C PHE A 140 -10.92 0.72 29.55
N HIS A 141 -12.21 0.70 29.81
CA HIS A 141 -12.88 1.66 30.69
C HIS A 141 -12.77 1.32 32.18
N LEU A 142 -12.37 0.09 32.51
CA LEU A 142 -12.31 -0.37 33.89
C LEU A 142 -10.89 -0.28 34.44
N PRO A 143 -10.71 -0.14 35.76
CA PRO A 143 -9.42 -0.31 36.40
C PRO A 143 -8.88 -1.70 36.08
N LEU A 144 -7.73 -1.75 35.43
CA LEU A 144 -7.11 -3.01 34.99
C LEU A 144 -6.20 -3.63 36.07
N GLU A 145 -6.13 -3.05 37.27
CA GLU A 145 -5.16 -3.41 38.30
C GLU A 145 -5.05 -4.93 38.50
N ASP A 146 -6.19 -5.61 38.63
CA ASP A 146 -6.23 -7.07 38.83
C ASP A 146 -6.26 -7.87 37.50
N PHE A 147 -6.66 -7.25 36.39
CA PHE A 147 -6.83 -7.89 35.09
C PHE A 147 -5.71 -7.61 34.10
N ALA A 148 -4.80 -6.69 34.40
CA ALA A 148 -3.72 -6.27 33.50
C ALA A 148 -2.83 -7.44 33.08
N LEU A 149 -2.62 -8.42 33.94
CA LEU A 149 -1.83 -9.62 33.63
C LEU A 149 -2.53 -10.59 32.67
N TYR A 150 -3.86 -10.45 32.51
CA TYR A 150 -4.68 -11.36 31.68
C TYR A 150 -5.11 -10.73 30.36
N THR A 151 -4.79 -9.44 30.15
CA THR A 151 -5.13 -8.73 28.93
C THR A 151 -3.88 -8.44 28.12
N PRO A 152 -3.94 -8.56 26.79
CA PRO A 152 -2.82 -8.14 25.93
C PRO A 152 -2.47 -6.68 26.19
N ASN A 153 -1.18 -6.35 26.21
CA ASN A 153 -0.74 -4.98 26.19
C ASN A 153 0.42 -4.78 25.23
N PHE A 154 0.43 -3.67 24.54
CA PHE A 154 1.51 -3.19 23.72
C PHE A 154 1.39 -1.67 23.54
N ARG A 155 2.44 -1.08 23.03
CA ARG A 155 2.49 0.35 22.73
C ARG A 155 2.84 0.51 21.26
N MET A 156 2.10 1.37 20.55
CA MET A 156 2.50 1.77 19.20
C MET A 156 3.55 2.88 19.22
N LYS A 157 4.44 2.88 18.24
CA LYS A 157 5.32 4.01 17.96
C LYS A 157 4.57 4.97 17.03
N LEU A 158 4.30 6.17 17.53
CA LEU A 158 3.61 7.21 16.77
C LEU A 158 4.62 8.21 16.21
N PHE A 159 4.46 8.57 14.94
CA PHE A 159 5.06 9.73 14.29
C PHE A 159 3.94 10.63 13.80
N ASP A 160 3.74 11.75 14.46
CA ASP A 160 2.72 12.73 14.11
C ASP A 160 3.33 13.81 13.19
N LEU A 161 3.04 13.70 11.89
CA LEU A 161 3.50 14.65 10.87
C LEU A 161 2.69 15.95 10.87
N SER A 162 1.51 15.96 11.49
CA SER A 162 0.61 17.12 11.51
C SER A 162 1.01 18.18 12.54
N SER A 163 1.70 17.76 13.58
CA SER A 163 2.19 18.66 14.62
C SER A 163 3.57 19.20 14.25
N PRO A 164 3.87 20.49 14.47
CA PRO A 164 5.24 20.96 14.43
C PRO A 164 5.97 20.31 15.60
N SER A 165 6.57 19.15 15.38
CA SER A 165 7.41 18.51 16.38
C SER A 165 8.68 19.35 16.57
N GLU A 166 9.17 19.45 17.81
CA GLU A 166 10.47 20.05 18.09
C GLU A 166 11.59 19.30 17.34
N GLU A 167 11.36 18.01 17.01
CA GLU A 167 12.24 17.18 16.19
C GLU A 167 11.54 16.82 14.87
N PRO A 168 11.95 17.42 13.74
CA PRO A 168 11.44 17.05 12.43
C PRO A 168 11.84 15.61 12.11
N VAL A 169 11.02 14.92 11.30
CA VAL A 169 11.36 13.58 10.80
C VAL A 169 12.73 13.62 10.12
N ALA A 170 13.65 12.85 10.66
CA ALA A 170 15.01 12.73 10.17
C ALA A 170 15.13 11.59 9.15
N GLY A 171 16.23 11.59 8.39
CA GLY A 171 16.51 10.56 7.39
C GLY A 171 17.24 11.14 6.19
N ASN A 172 17.30 10.34 5.11
CA ASN A 172 17.80 10.84 3.84
C ASN A 172 16.87 11.93 3.27
N ALA A 173 17.30 12.60 2.22
CA ALA A 173 16.56 13.72 1.67
C ALA A 173 15.15 13.34 1.21
N ALA A 174 14.97 12.14 0.62
CA ALA A 174 13.66 11.65 0.20
C ALA A 174 12.69 11.51 1.38
N VAL A 175 13.15 10.93 2.50
CA VAL A 175 12.34 10.78 3.73
C VAL A 175 11.97 12.14 4.33
N ARG A 176 12.94 13.05 4.48
CA ARG A 176 12.71 14.39 5.02
C ARG A 176 11.71 15.18 4.18
N MET A 177 11.86 15.11 2.88
CA MET A 177 11.01 15.79 1.92
C MET A 177 9.58 15.29 1.96
N ALA A 178 9.39 13.96 1.98
CA ALA A 178 8.07 13.37 2.10
C ALA A 178 7.36 13.77 3.39
N ALA A 179 8.07 13.67 4.49
CA ALA A 179 7.54 14.07 5.79
C ALA A 179 7.16 15.56 5.82
N ALA A 180 7.97 16.42 5.21
CA ALA A 180 7.70 17.85 5.12
C ALA A 180 6.45 18.15 4.28
N ILE A 181 6.27 17.47 3.14
CA ILE A 181 5.14 17.64 2.26
C ILE A 181 3.86 17.08 2.88
N LEU A 182 3.90 15.87 3.43
CA LEU A 182 2.77 15.29 4.14
C LEU A 182 2.36 16.18 5.33
N GLY A 183 3.32 16.64 6.12
CA GLY A 183 3.08 17.56 7.23
C GLY A 183 2.65 18.97 6.83
N ALA A 184 2.77 19.34 5.55
CA ALA A 184 2.34 20.64 5.03
C ALA A 184 0.84 20.66 4.66
N HIS A 185 0.22 19.50 4.46
CA HIS A 185 -1.15 19.41 4.03
C HIS A 185 -2.12 20.12 4.99
N GLY A 186 -3.02 20.93 4.43
CA GLY A 186 -3.99 21.70 5.20
C GLY A 186 -3.39 22.86 6.03
N LYS A 187 -2.08 23.15 5.92
CA LYS A 187 -1.45 24.26 6.66
C LYS A 187 -1.42 25.53 5.82
N PRO A 188 -1.61 26.72 6.45
CA PRO A 188 -1.57 28.01 5.72
C PRO A 188 -0.22 28.31 5.07
N ASP A 189 0.86 27.76 5.61
CA ASP A 189 2.25 27.98 5.17
C ASP A 189 2.79 26.85 4.27
N PHE A 190 1.89 26.04 3.66
CA PHE A 190 2.28 24.86 2.89
C PHE A 190 3.25 25.18 1.75
N LEU A 191 3.09 26.31 1.04
CA LEU A 191 4.01 26.74 -0.02
C LEU A 191 5.45 26.92 0.49
N LYS A 192 5.62 27.52 1.68
CA LYS A 192 6.96 27.66 2.29
C LYS A 192 7.57 26.30 2.63
N ARG A 193 6.75 25.32 3.02
CA ARG A 193 7.19 23.97 3.33
C ARG A 193 7.58 23.21 2.06
N ILE A 194 6.85 23.40 0.97
CA ILE A 194 7.20 22.87 -0.35
C ILE A 194 8.55 23.40 -0.82
N VAL A 195 8.77 24.72 -0.73
CA VAL A 195 10.07 25.34 -1.07
C VAL A 195 11.21 24.71 -0.26
N LYS A 196 11.03 24.53 1.04
CA LYS A 196 12.03 23.84 1.88
C LYS A 196 12.25 22.39 1.45
N SER A 197 11.21 21.72 0.98
CA SER A 197 11.32 20.36 0.45
C SER A 197 12.14 20.31 -0.84
N PHE A 198 11.96 21.26 -1.73
CA PHE A 198 12.80 21.40 -2.92
C PHE A 198 14.26 21.72 -2.58
N GLN A 199 14.52 22.57 -1.59
CA GLN A 199 15.89 22.83 -1.12
C GLN A 199 16.56 21.57 -0.55
N ALA A 200 15.79 20.67 0.11
CA ALA A 200 16.32 19.39 0.55
C ALA A 200 16.65 18.44 -0.62
N LEU A 201 16.03 18.63 -1.79
CA LEU A 201 16.37 17.90 -3.01
C LEU A 201 17.74 18.27 -3.57
N ASP A 202 18.23 19.49 -3.34
CA ASP A 202 19.56 19.89 -3.80
C ASP A 202 20.67 18.97 -3.22
N GLU A 203 20.45 18.44 -2.01
CA GLU A 203 21.34 17.43 -1.41
C GLU A 203 21.34 16.10 -2.17
N LEU A 204 20.29 15.82 -2.94
CA LEU A 204 20.18 14.64 -3.81
C LEU A 204 20.62 14.90 -5.25
N ALA A 205 20.96 16.14 -5.60
CA ALA A 205 21.40 16.50 -6.94
C ALA A 205 22.59 15.62 -7.33
N GLY A 206 22.40 14.80 -8.37
CA GLY A 206 23.38 13.80 -8.83
C GLY A 206 23.18 12.38 -8.25
N ALA A 207 22.25 12.16 -7.33
CA ALA A 207 21.89 10.79 -6.93
C ALA A 207 21.04 10.12 -8.03
N PRO A 208 21.21 8.81 -8.27
CA PRO A 208 20.45 8.09 -9.32
C PRO A 208 18.93 8.21 -9.17
N ASP A 209 18.43 8.29 -7.94
CA ASP A 209 17.00 8.33 -7.62
C ASP A 209 16.40 9.74 -7.56
N PHE A 210 17.23 10.78 -7.79
CA PHE A 210 16.80 12.17 -7.67
C PHE A 210 15.59 12.49 -8.56
N ALA A 211 15.68 12.14 -9.85
CA ALA A 211 14.62 12.41 -10.81
C ALA A 211 13.30 11.72 -10.43
N ARG A 212 13.38 10.48 -9.97
CA ARG A 212 12.23 9.70 -9.50
C ARG A 212 11.61 10.31 -8.24
N CYS A 213 12.42 10.67 -7.26
CA CYS A 213 11.93 11.33 -6.05
C CYS A 213 11.22 12.65 -6.37
N PHE A 214 11.82 13.45 -7.26
CA PHE A 214 11.21 14.71 -7.71
C PHE A 214 9.88 14.47 -8.43
N GLU A 215 9.82 13.51 -9.36
CA GLU A 215 8.59 13.17 -10.07
C GLU A 215 7.45 12.82 -9.12
N ILE A 216 7.72 11.91 -8.20
CA ILE A 216 6.72 11.46 -7.21
C ILE A 216 6.16 12.64 -6.43
N LEU A 217 7.03 13.53 -5.99
CA LEU A 217 6.66 14.69 -5.20
C LEU A 217 5.94 15.76 -6.01
N PHE A 218 6.45 16.04 -7.20
CA PHE A 218 5.85 17.02 -8.10
C PHE A 218 4.43 16.58 -8.49
N ARG A 219 4.26 15.30 -8.81
CA ARG A 219 2.96 14.69 -9.08
C ARG A 219 2.03 14.80 -7.88
N TYR A 220 2.51 14.41 -6.70
CA TYR A 220 1.74 14.51 -5.47
C TYR A 220 1.26 15.94 -5.21
N ILE A 221 2.13 16.94 -5.38
CA ILE A 221 1.76 18.34 -5.17
C ILE A 221 0.68 18.77 -6.16
N LEU A 222 0.78 18.38 -7.43
CA LEU A 222 -0.22 18.69 -8.44
C LEU A 222 -1.56 17.96 -8.20
N ASP A 223 -1.52 16.74 -7.68
CA ASP A 223 -2.73 15.94 -7.41
C ASP A 223 -3.50 16.43 -6.16
N VAL A 224 -2.78 16.95 -5.18
CA VAL A 224 -3.36 17.33 -3.87
C VAL A 224 -3.70 18.82 -3.80
N TYR A 225 -2.94 19.66 -4.50
CA TYR A 225 -3.08 21.10 -4.41
C TYR A 225 -3.47 21.69 -5.77
N ASP A 226 -4.44 22.59 -5.76
CA ASP A 226 -4.85 23.33 -6.97
C ASP A 226 -3.82 24.43 -7.30
N ILE A 227 -2.62 24.02 -7.67
CA ILE A 227 -1.53 24.90 -8.07
C ILE A 227 -1.28 24.71 -9.57
N PRO A 228 -1.26 25.81 -10.35
CA PRO A 228 -0.87 25.71 -11.75
C PRO A 228 0.54 25.11 -11.90
N LYS A 229 0.70 24.14 -12.81
CA LYS A 229 1.99 23.48 -13.08
C LYS A 229 3.14 24.50 -13.25
N GLN A 230 2.88 25.61 -13.96
CA GLN A 230 3.88 26.65 -14.19
C GLN A 230 4.33 27.31 -12.89
N SER A 231 3.42 27.62 -11.97
CA SER A 231 3.77 28.23 -10.68
C SER A 231 4.62 27.28 -9.82
N LEU A 232 4.33 25.98 -9.87
CA LEU A 232 5.14 24.98 -9.17
C LEU A 232 6.55 24.86 -9.79
N MET A 233 6.64 24.95 -11.12
CA MET A 233 7.91 25.00 -11.82
C MET A 233 8.75 26.23 -11.46
N ASP A 234 8.11 27.40 -11.42
CA ASP A 234 8.79 28.65 -11.06
C ASP A 234 9.37 28.56 -9.62
N LEU A 235 8.60 27.98 -8.70
CA LEU A 235 9.05 27.69 -7.33
C LEU A 235 10.23 26.69 -7.29
N ALA A 236 10.20 25.66 -8.13
CA ALA A 236 11.30 24.70 -8.22
C ALA A 236 12.57 25.39 -8.78
N VAL A 237 12.45 26.18 -9.83
CA VAL A 237 13.58 26.95 -10.41
C VAL A 237 14.19 27.89 -9.37
N GLU A 238 13.35 28.59 -8.61
CA GLU A 238 13.82 29.50 -7.53
C GLU A 238 14.57 28.74 -6.43
N SER A 239 14.15 27.48 -6.15
CA SER A 239 14.65 26.71 -5.02
C SER A 239 15.89 25.89 -5.33
N ILE A 240 15.99 25.28 -6.52
CA ILE A 240 17.06 24.33 -6.91
C ILE A 240 17.80 24.75 -8.19
N GLY A 241 17.44 25.88 -8.78
CA GLY A 241 18.05 26.41 -10.00
C GLY A 241 17.43 25.85 -11.29
N LYS A 242 17.65 26.62 -12.38
CA LYS A 242 17.03 26.35 -13.67
C LYS A 242 17.51 25.05 -14.31
N ASP A 243 18.82 24.84 -14.34
CA ASP A 243 19.43 23.70 -15.03
C ASP A 243 18.98 22.35 -14.41
N ILE A 244 18.93 22.29 -13.08
CA ILE A 244 18.45 21.12 -12.36
C ILE A 244 16.95 20.90 -12.63
N THR A 245 16.17 21.96 -12.56
CA THR A 245 14.71 21.89 -12.80
C THR A 245 14.40 21.42 -14.23
N GLU A 246 15.11 21.95 -15.24
CA GLU A 246 14.91 21.55 -16.64
C GLU A 246 15.32 20.08 -16.87
N ALA A 247 16.45 19.64 -16.32
CA ALA A 247 16.90 18.25 -16.42
C ALA A 247 15.89 17.28 -15.80
N VAL A 248 15.37 17.64 -14.63
CA VAL A 248 14.38 16.81 -13.93
C VAL A 248 13.04 16.82 -14.67
N MET A 249 12.62 17.95 -15.21
CA MET A 249 11.37 18.02 -15.98
C MET A 249 11.41 17.20 -17.26
N THR A 250 12.57 17.18 -17.93
CA THR A 250 12.77 16.30 -19.09
C THR A 250 12.63 14.83 -18.70
N THR A 251 13.24 14.44 -17.60
CA THR A 251 13.13 13.07 -17.06
C THR A 251 11.70 12.77 -16.62
N TYR A 252 11.03 13.71 -15.94
CA TYR A 252 9.62 13.59 -15.57
C TYR A 252 8.70 13.35 -16.78
N GLU A 253 8.88 14.11 -17.85
CA GLU A 253 8.08 13.96 -19.06
C GLU A 253 8.34 12.63 -19.76
N GLN A 254 9.58 12.13 -19.76
CA GLN A 254 9.92 10.80 -20.25
C GLN A 254 9.24 9.69 -19.43
N ILE A 255 9.43 9.69 -18.12
CA ILE A 255 8.82 8.68 -17.21
C ILE A 255 7.30 8.70 -17.31
N ARG A 256 6.70 9.91 -17.41
CA ARG A 256 5.25 10.05 -17.56
C ARG A 256 4.75 9.45 -18.88
N GLU A 257 5.47 9.63 -19.98
CA GLU A 257 5.07 9.07 -21.27
C GLU A 257 5.27 7.54 -21.29
N GLU A 258 6.35 7.05 -20.67
CA GLU A 258 6.57 5.61 -20.47
C GLU A 258 5.44 4.99 -19.65
N GLY A 259 5.11 5.54 -18.49
CA GLY A 259 4.01 5.04 -17.64
C GLY A 259 2.64 5.10 -18.33
N LYS A 260 2.42 6.11 -19.21
CA LYS A 260 1.19 6.17 -20.01
C LYS A 260 1.15 5.10 -21.11
N GLN A 261 2.30 4.77 -21.68
CA GLN A 261 2.42 3.69 -22.67
C GLN A 261 2.24 2.34 -22.00
N GLU A 262 2.86 2.11 -20.84
CA GLU A 262 2.70 0.90 -20.03
C GLU A 262 1.23 0.70 -19.63
N GLY A 263 0.59 1.71 -19.04
CA GLY A 263 -0.81 1.62 -18.64
C GLY A 263 -1.77 1.41 -19.84
N ARG A 264 -1.45 1.96 -21.03
CA ARG A 264 -2.20 1.65 -22.26
C ARG A 264 -1.99 0.20 -22.69
N GLN A 265 -0.78 -0.31 -22.56
CA GLN A 265 -0.46 -1.69 -22.94
C GLN A 265 -1.11 -2.68 -21.97
N GLU A 266 -1.06 -2.42 -20.68
CA GLU A 266 -1.71 -3.22 -19.64
C GLU A 266 -3.24 -3.22 -19.84
N GLY A 267 -3.85 -2.05 -19.94
CA GLY A 267 -5.31 -1.95 -20.18
C GLY A 267 -5.75 -2.58 -21.49
N ARG A 268 -4.88 -2.60 -22.52
CA ARG A 268 -5.16 -3.33 -23.75
C ARG A 268 -5.09 -4.85 -23.53
N GLN A 269 -4.08 -5.34 -22.82
CA GLN A 269 -3.94 -6.77 -22.50
C GLN A 269 -5.09 -7.27 -21.63
N GLU A 270 -5.46 -6.48 -20.61
CA GLU A 270 -6.62 -6.78 -19.75
C GLU A 270 -7.90 -6.80 -20.57
N GLY A 271 -8.14 -5.78 -21.40
CA GLY A 271 -9.31 -5.71 -22.27
C GLY A 271 -9.38 -6.85 -23.31
N GLU A 272 -8.24 -7.25 -23.88
CA GLU A 272 -8.15 -8.41 -24.77
C GLU A 272 -8.43 -9.73 -24.02
N SER A 273 -7.92 -9.88 -22.80
CA SER A 273 -8.17 -11.06 -21.96
C SER A 273 -9.64 -11.14 -21.56
N GLU A 274 -10.19 -10.04 -21.05
CA GLU A 274 -11.60 -9.94 -20.68
C GLU A 274 -12.54 -10.18 -21.89
N GLY A 275 -12.18 -9.65 -23.05
CA GLY A 275 -12.90 -9.87 -24.30
C GLY A 275 -12.89 -11.34 -24.72
N LYS A 276 -11.76 -12.03 -24.58
CA LYS A 276 -11.66 -13.48 -24.85
C LYS A 276 -12.54 -14.30 -23.91
N LEU A 277 -12.52 -13.98 -22.60
CA LEU A 277 -13.36 -14.66 -21.60
C LEU A 277 -14.85 -14.44 -21.86
N LYS A 278 -15.27 -13.21 -22.14
CA LYS A 278 -16.66 -12.89 -22.49
C LYS A 278 -17.13 -13.63 -23.76
N THR A 279 -16.26 -13.70 -24.77
CA THR A 279 -16.54 -14.41 -26.00
C THR A 279 -16.65 -15.92 -25.76
N ALA A 280 -15.70 -16.50 -25.00
CA ALA A 280 -15.75 -17.91 -24.63
C ALA A 280 -17.04 -18.23 -23.86
N ALA A 281 -17.38 -17.45 -22.83
CA ALA A 281 -18.61 -17.64 -22.08
C ALA A 281 -19.86 -17.60 -22.94
N ALA A 282 -19.93 -16.72 -23.92
CA ALA A 282 -21.06 -16.65 -24.88
C ALA A 282 -21.12 -17.86 -25.77
N ILE A 283 -19.99 -18.31 -26.33
CA ILE A 283 -19.91 -19.48 -27.22
C ILE A 283 -20.33 -20.75 -26.46
N PHE A 284 -19.71 -20.96 -25.26
CA PHE A 284 -20.00 -22.15 -24.47
C PHE A 284 -21.43 -22.14 -23.90
N GLY A 285 -21.95 -20.97 -23.53
CA GLY A 285 -23.37 -20.82 -23.19
C GLY A 285 -24.31 -21.23 -24.31
N HIS A 286 -24.01 -20.86 -25.57
CA HIS A 286 -24.78 -21.27 -26.74
C HIS A 286 -24.65 -22.78 -27.04
N MET A 287 -23.46 -23.34 -26.88
CA MET A 287 -23.22 -24.77 -27.05
C MET A 287 -24.02 -25.61 -26.05
N ILE A 288 -24.02 -25.23 -24.80
CA ILE A 288 -24.80 -25.88 -23.72
C ILE A 288 -26.30 -25.76 -24.04
N ALA A 289 -26.77 -24.56 -24.37
CA ALA A 289 -28.16 -24.32 -24.72
C ALA A 289 -28.64 -25.21 -25.89
N LYS A 290 -27.79 -25.34 -26.90
CA LYS A 290 -28.11 -26.15 -28.10
C LYS A 290 -28.07 -27.66 -27.83
N LYS A 291 -27.06 -28.17 -27.09
CA LYS A 291 -26.94 -29.60 -26.79
C LYS A 291 -28.07 -30.10 -25.90
N PHE A 292 -28.41 -29.35 -24.86
CA PHE A 292 -29.37 -29.80 -23.86
C PHE A 292 -30.76 -29.16 -23.98
N SER A 293 -30.98 -28.32 -25.02
CA SER A 293 -32.25 -27.62 -25.27
C SER A 293 -32.74 -26.80 -24.07
N VAL A 294 -31.81 -26.09 -23.41
CA VAL A 294 -32.09 -25.28 -22.19
C VAL A 294 -31.83 -23.78 -22.46
N ASP A 295 -32.39 -22.92 -21.61
CA ASP A 295 -32.06 -21.50 -21.61
C ASP A 295 -30.65 -21.28 -21.02
N PRO A 296 -29.74 -20.58 -21.74
CA PRO A 296 -28.40 -20.28 -21.24
C PRO A 296 -28.37 -19.26 -20.08
N GLY A 297 -29.43 -18.46 -19.92
CA GLY A 297 -29.48 -17.36 -18.94
C GLY A 297 -28.99 -17.72 -17.54
N PRO A 298 -29.48 -18.81 -16.92
CA PRO A 298 -29.07 -19.22 -15.59
C PRO A 298 -27.60 -19.63 -15.43
N PHE A 299 -26.92 -19.98 -16.53
CA PHE A 299 -25.52 -20.47 -16.50
C PHE A 299 -24.51 -19.42 -16.89
N LEU A 300 -24.91 -18.35 -17.57
CA LEU A 300 -24.02 -17.28 -18.00
C LEU A 300 -23.21 -16.64 -16.86
N PRO A 301 -23.74 -16.42 -15.66
CA PRO A 301 -22.92 -15.94 -14.54
C PRO A 301 -21.80 -16.91 -14.18
N LEU A 302 -22.09 -18.21 -14.10
CA LEU A 302 -21.09 -19.23 -13.75
C LEU A 302 -19.99 -19.38 -14.82
N LEU A 303 -20.33 -19.15 -16.08
CA LEU A 303 -19.38 -19.18 -17.20
C LEU A 303 -18.48 -17.93 -17.21
N LYS A 304 -18.92 -16.80 -16.69
CA LYS A 304 -18.10 -15.58 -16.61
C LYS A 304 -16.99 -15.66 -15.57
N ASP A 305 -17.16 -16.50 -14.57
CA ASP A 305 -16.19 -16.68 -13.49
C ASP A 305 -15.11 -17.74 -13.83
N LEU A 306 -15.16 -18.33 -15.03
CA LEU A 306 -14.19 -19.32 -15.48
C LEU A 306 -12.95 -18.68 -16.11
N GLU A 307 -11.79 -19.27 -15.85
CA GLU A 307 -10.54 -18.98 -16.55
C GLU A 307 -10.46 -19.67 -17.93
N LEU A 308 -9.58 -19.19 -18.81
CA LEU A 308 -9.46 -19.75 -20.18
C LEU A 308 -9.16 -21.25 -20.22
N ASN A 309 -8.31 -21.75 -19.33
CA ASN A 309 -7.99 -23.18 -19.21
C ASN A 309 -9.19 -24.02 -18.78
N GLN A 310 -10.11 -23.44 -18.02
CA GLN A 310 -11.33 -24.10 -17.57
C GLN A 310 -12.36 -24.24 -18.71
N PHE A 311 -12.32 -23.36 -19.71
CA PHE A 311 -13.15 -23.51 -20.91
C PHE A 311 -12.72 -24.70 -21.77
N GLU A 312 -11.43 -25.04 -21.81
CA GLU A 312 -10.94 -26.25 -22.45
C GLU A 312 -11.53 -27.50 -21.79
N GLN A 313 -11.45 -27.55 -20.44
CA GLN A 313 -12.04 -28.64 -19.66
C GLN A 313 -13.58 -28.73 -19.83
N LEU A 314 -14.23 -27.56 -19.88
CA LEU A 314 -15.68 -27.50 -20.12
C LEU A 314 -16.06 -28.04 -21.49
N SER A 315 -15.21 -27.84 -22.51
CA SER A 315 -15.40 -28.41 -23.84
C SER A 315 -15.53 -29.93 -23.79
N ASP A 316 -14.57 -30.60 -23.14
CA ASP A 316 -14.57 -32.04 -22.99
C ASP A 316 -15.79 -32.52 -22.20
N LYS A 317 -16.10 -31.80 -21.11
CA LYS A 317 -17.29 -32.10 -20.29
C LYS A 317 -18.61 -31.96 -21.08
N ILE A 318 -18.73 -30.95 -21.90
CA ILE A 318 -19.92 -30.78 -22.73
C ILE A 318 -20.07 -31.95 -23.73
N LEU A 319 -18.98 -32.46 -24.31
CA LEU A 319 -19.02 -33.57 -25.21
C LEU A 319 -19.45 -34.90 -24.53
N GLU A 320 -18.95 -35.14 -23.31
CA GLU A 320 -19.14 -36.38 -22.56
C GLU A 320 -20.47 -36.44 -21.79
N ALA A 321 -20.98 -35.29 -21.29
CA ALA A 321 -22.14 -35.25 -20.42
C ALA A 321 -23.43 -35.67 -21.12
N ASP A 322 -24.21 -36.52 -20.47
CA ASP A 322 -25.53 -36.97 -20.91
C ASP A 322 -26.66 -36.04 -20.43
N SER A 323 -26.38 -35.23 -19.40
CA SER A 323 -27.38 -34.36 -18.81
C SER A 323 -26.83 -32.96 -18.49
N MET A 324 -27.72 -31.97 -18.44
CA MET A 324 -27.39 -30.62 -18.02
C MET A 324 -26.98 -30.53 -16.55
N GLU A 325 -27.48 -31.43 -15.70
CA GLU A 325 -27.17 -31.44 -14.27
C GLU A 325 -25.69 -31.78 -14.02
N GLU A 326 -25.08 -32.64 -14.84
CA GLU A 326 -23.66 -32.94 -14.78
C GLU A 326 -22.79 -31.70 -15.06
N ILE A 327 -23.16 -30.92 -16.08
CA ILE A 327 -22.48 -29.67 -16.42
C ILE A 327 -22.64 -28.67 -15.27
N ARG A 328 -23.82 -28.55 -14.68
CA ARG A 328 -24.11 -27.64 -13.59
C ARG A 328 -23.28 -27.97 -12.34
N LEU A 329 -23.23 -29.23 -11.97
CA LEU A 329 -22.42 -29.68 -10.83
C LEU A 329 -20.93 -29.42 -11.06
N TRP A 330 -20.44 -29.65 -12.26
CA TRP A 330 -19.05 -29.36 -12.61
C TRP A 330 -18.75 -27.84 -12.50
N LEU A 331 -19.57 -26.98 -13.09
CA LEU A 331 -19.44 -25.53 -12.99
C LEU A 331 -19.41 -25.05 -11.54
N GLN A 332 -20.29 -25.58 -10.69
CA GLN A 332 -20.31 -25.25 -9.26
C GLN A 332 -19.08 -25.75 -8.50
N SER A 333 -18.46 -26.84 -8.93
CA SER A 333 -17.25 -27.38 -8.30
C SER A 333 -16.01 -26.54 -8.61
N VAL A 334 -15.96 -25.96 -9.80
CA VAL A 334 -14.83 -25.17 -10.30
C VAL A 334 -14.92 -23.71 -9.83
N SER A 335 -16.13 -23.16 -9.66
CA SER A 335 -16.34 -21.79 -9.13
C SER A 335 -16.07 -21.67 -7.61
N ARG A 336 -15.84 -22.77 -6.88
CA ARG A 336 -15.61 -22.79 -5.43
C ARG A 336 -14.12 -22.93 -5.04
N ASN A 337 -13.23 -23.12 -5.98
CA ASN A 337 -11.78 -23.17 -5.78
C ASN A 337 -11.12 -21.90 -6.31
#